data_a3318520fe76d4996126d0a088c6bfcb
#
_entry.id   a3318520fe76d4996126d0a088c6bfcb
#
_cell.length_a   1.000
_cell.length_b   1.000
_cell.length_c   1.000
_cell.angle_alpha   90.00
_cell.angle_beta   90.00
_cell.angle_gamma   90.00
#
_symmetry.space_group_name_H-M   'P 1'
#
loop_
_entity.id
_entity.type
_entity.pdbx_description
1 polymer ?
#
loop_
_entity_poly.entity_id
_entity_poly.type
_entity_poly.pdbx_seq_one_letter_code
_entity_poly.pdbx_strand_id
1 'polypeptide(L)'
;FPLLTLPYLTRVLSKDCYGSVVYVKSVITYLQILVDFGFVLSATKDIVRARQDKAAQEKIIGDVLLARLWLSGAALAVLVILTAALPILRARPLLALLSFLPVFLTLFLFDFLFRGLERMEAIAMRFVVMRGISTALTFVVIHSDADVLLIPLLDTLGSLVAVLMVVPQFKQLGLRVRLSRDAAAAWAMLKDSAVYFASNVASTSFSALNTLLLGIILTTQEVAYWGVCIQAVAAVQALYTPITDSLYPVMVRERKFSRIKKMVKLFLPLVLAGCIAAYFLADFGIMLIGGKGYAPAARIFRYLIPVLFFSFFAMLFGWPTLGAIDRNAETSRSTVYALSFQVLGLLALLCTGYYSLVAVAILRSVTEAVLCGIRMFYIRENIRSFADMG
;
A
#
# COMPACT_ATOMS: atom_id res chain seq x y z
N PHE A 1 -1.54 9.62 9.11
CA PHE A 1 -2.82 10.27 8.78
C PHE A 1 -4.02 9.31 8.92
N PRO A 2 -4.08 8.13 8.26
CA PRO A 2 -5.25 7.22 8.38
C PRO A 2 -5.57 6.80 9.82
N LEU A 3 -4.56 6.67 10.67
CA LEU A 3 -4.76 6.32 12.09
C LEU A 3 -5.40 7.43 12.91
N LEU A 4 -5.22 8.69 12.54
CA LEU A 4 -5.85 9.82 13.21
C LEU A 4 -7.34 9.91 12.87
N THR A 5 -7.67 9.68 11.58
CA THR A 5 -9.07 9.75 11.12
C THR A 5 -9.87 8.49 11.45
N LEU A 6 -9.21 7.34 11.63
CA LEU A 6 -9.89 6.07 11.87
C LEU A 6 -10.81 6.09 13.10
N PRO A 7 -10.34 6.48 14.34
CA PRO A 7 -11.20 6.51 15.51
C PRO A 7 -12.36 7.49 15.40
N TYR A 8 -12.19 8.54 14.61
CA TYR A 8 -13.24 9.51 14.35
C TYR A 8 -14.29 8.94 13.40
N LEU A 9 -13.88 8.48 12.23
CA LEU A 9 -14.80 7.97 11.21
C LEU A 9 -15.61 6.76 11.69
N THR A 10 -15.01 5.87 12.49
CA THR A 10 -15.71 4.71 13.05
C THR A 10 -16.76 5.06 14.11
N ARG A 11 -16.69 6.25 14.72
CA ARG A 11 -17.68 6.75 15.67
C ARG A 11 -18.79 7.58 15.01
N VAL A 12 -18.45 8.26 13.91
CA VAL A 12 -19.38 9.19 13.23
C VAL A 12 -20.18 8.45 12.16
N LEU A 13 -19.55 7.49 11.44
CA LEU A 13 -20.21 6.73 10.40
C LEU A 13 -20.80 5.42 10.93
N SER A 14 -21.92 5.01 10.39
CA SER A 14 -22.44 3.64 10.57
C SER A 14 -21.43 2.61 10.04
N LYS A 15 -21.52 1.36 10.53
CA LYS A 15 -20.65 0.28 10.09
C LYS A 15 -20.80 -0.01 8.59
N ASP A 16 -22.03 0.08 8.07
CA ASP A 16 -22.30 -0.12 6.64
C ASP A 16 -21.69 1.00 5.79
N CYS A 17 -21.76 2.22 6.27
CA CYS A 17 -21.16 3.36 5.60
C CYS A 17 -19.63 3.27 5.64
N TYR A 18 -19.04 3.03 6.80
CA TYR A 18 -17.60 2.87 6.95
C TYR A 18 -17.06 1.66 6.16
N GLY A 19 -17.76 0.52 6.18
CA GLY A 19 -17.40 -0.66 5.39
C GLY A 19 -17.39 -0.37 3.89
N SER A 20 -18.36 0.40 3.39
CA SER A 20 -18.38 0.87 2.00
C SER A 20 -17.16 1.73 1.67
N VAL A 21 -16.76 2.64 2.57
CA VAL A 21 -15.55 3.47 2.40
C VAL A 21 -14.28 2.60 2.34
N VAL A 22 -14.15 1.63 3.25
CA VAL A 22 -13.01 0.69 3.27
C VAL A 22 -12.94 -0.10 1.97
N TYR A 23 -14.09 -0.60 1.50
CA TYR A 23 -14.16 -1.38 0.27
C TYR A 23 -13.80 -0.55 -0.96
N VAL A 24 -14.42 0.63 -1.11
CA VAL A 24 -14.11 1.57 -2.20
C VAL A 24 -12.62 1.91 -2.20
N LYS A 25 -12.03 2.23 -1.05
CA LYS A 25 -10.59 2.52 -0.95
C LYS A 25 -9.72 1.35 -1.39
N SER A 26 -10.11 0.10 -1.13
CA SER A 26 -9.35 -1.05 -1.60
C SER A 26 -9.42 -1.22 -3.12
N VAL A 27 -10.58 -1.01 -3.73
CA VAL A 27 -10.73 -0.98 -5.21
C VAL A 27 -9.89 0.12 -5.82
N ILE A 28 -10.00 1.34 -5.29
CA ILE A 28 -9.23 2.51 -5.74
C ILE A 28 -7.73 2.27 -5.64
N THR A 29 -7.25 1.54 -4.63
CA THR A 29 -5.82 1.18 -4.51
C THR A 29 -5.33 0.37 -5.71
N TYR A 30 -6.10 -0.59 -6.20
CA TYR A 30 -5.74 -1.34 -7.41
C TYR A 30 -5.80 -0.48 -8.67
N LEU A 31 -6.81 0.38 -8.78
CA LEU A 31 -6.90 1.32 -9.90
C LEU A 31 -5.74 2.33 -9.89
N GLN A 32 -5.29 2.76 -8.72
CA GLN A 32 -4.10 3.59 -8.57
C GLN A 32 -2.85 2.88 -9.11
N ILE A 33 -2.66 1.58 -8.78
CA ILE A 33 -1.53 0.80 -9.30
C ILE A 33 -1.61 0.66 -10.83
N LEU A 34 -2.82 0.47 -11.37
CA LEU A 34 -3.03 0.43 -12.81
C LEU A 34 -2.65 1.76 -13.47
N VAL A 35 -3.03 2.90 -12.90
CA VAL A 35 -2.70 4.23 -13.41
C VAL A 35 -1.21 4.55 -13.24
N ASP A 36 -0.59 4.13 -12.13
CA ASP A 36 0.84 4.34 -11.89
C ASP A 36 1.73 3.43 -12.73
N PHE A 37 1.26 2.26 -13.10
CA PHE A 37 1.86 1.25 -13.99
C PHE A 37 3.37 1.04 -13.83
N GLY A 38 3.91 1.34 -12.65
CA GLY A 38 5.35 1.24 -12.38
C GLY A 38 6.21 2.40 -12.90
N PHE A 39 5.62 3.45 -13.48
CA PHE A 39 6.34 4.63 -14.00
C PHE A 39 7.19 5.33 -12.93
N VAL A 40 6.82 5.20 -11.66
CA VAL A 40 7.64 5.73 -10.55
C VAL A 40 9.05 5.15 -10.56
N LEU A 41 9.27 3.94 -11.08
CA LEU A 41 10.60 3.32 -11.18
C LEU A 41 11.18 3.43 -12.60
N SER A 42 10.43 3.07 -13.63
CA SER A 42 10.91 3.09 -15.02
C SER A 42 11.25 4.50 -15.50
N ALA A 43 10.29 5.42 -15.40
CA ALA A 43 10.50 6.80 -15.87
C ALA A 43 11.50 7.57 -14.98
N THR A 44 11.62 7.25 -13.67
CA THR A 44 12.70 7.81 -12.84
C THR A 44 14.07 7.48 -13.41
N LYS A 45 14.30 6.22 -13.85
CA LYS A 45 15.54 5.80 -14.49
C LYS A 45 15.84 6.62 -15.76
N ASP A 46 14.81 6.88 -16.56
CA ASP A 46 14.97 7.64 -17.80
C ASP A 46 15.26 9.13 -17.52
N ILE A 47 14.60 9.72 -16.53
CA ILE A 47 14.92 11.10 -16.07
C ILE A 47 16.34 11.21 -15.54
N VAL A 48 16.85 10.22 -14.79
CA VAL A 48 18.24 10.21 -14.33
C VAL A 48 19.21 10.22 -15.51
N ARG A 49 18.93 9.46 -16.57
CA ARG A 49 19.75 9.43 -17.79
C ARG A 49 19.68 10.74 -18.56
N ALA A 50 18.54 11.40 -18.56
CA ALA A 50 18.28 12.67 -19.24
C ALA A 50 18.55 13.90 -18.33
N ARG A 51 19.29 13.75 -17.21
CA ARG A 51 19.42 14.79 -16.15
C ARG A 51 19.91 16.15 -16.68
N GLN A 52 20.73 16.15 -17.71
CA GLN A 52 21.29 17.38 -18.30
C GLN A 52 20.56 17.86 -19.55
N ASP A 53 19.61 17.08 -20.08
CA ASP A 53 18.87 17.38 -21.30
C ASP A 53 17.39 17.68 -20.98
N LYS A 54 17.06 18.99 -20.90
CA LYS A 54 15.69 19.43 -20.64
C LYS A 54 14.70 19.01 -21.71
N ALA A 55 15.12 18.96 -22.97
CA ALA A 55 14.23 18.57 -24.08
C ALA A 55 13.86 17.07 -23.96
N ALA A 56 14.84 16.23 -23.61
CA ALA A 56 14.59 14.81 -23.33
C ALA A 56 13.68 14.64 -22.08
N GLN A 57 13.89 15.42 -21.04
CA GLN A 57 12.99 15.38 -19.84
C GLN A 57 11.55 15.77 -20.20
N GLU A 58 11.35 16.87 -20.96
CA GLU A 58 10.02 17.30 -21.40
C GLU A 58 9.34 16.24 -22.27
N LYS A 59 10.09 15.54 -23.14
CA LYS A 59 9.59 14.43 -23.94
C LYS A 59 9.14 13.25 -23.06
N ILE A 60 9.97 12.81 -22.12
CA ILE A 60 9.63 11.72 -21.16
C ILE A 60 8.37 12.09 -20.35
N ILE A 61 8.27 13.33 -19.85
CA ILE A 61 7.09 13.82 -19.14
C ILE A 61 5.84 13.70 -20.01
N GLY A 62 5.94 14.11 -21.28
CA GLY A 62 4.82 14.05 -22.23
C GLY A 62 4.39 12.63 -22.57
N ASP A 63 5.33 11.73 -22.81
CA ASP A 63 5.07 10.33 -23.15
C ASP A 63 4.46 9.56 -21.98
N VAL A 64 5.00 9.74 -20.77
CA VAL A 64 4.44 9.15 -19.53
C VAL A 64 3.05 9.70 -19.24
N LEU A 65 2.84 11.01 -19.42
CA LEU A 65 1.52 11.62 -19.20
C LEU A 65 0.47 11.05 -20.16
N LEU A 66 0.82 10.88 -21.45
CA LEU A 66 -0.08 10.27 -22.44
C LEU A 66 -0.41 8.82 -22.07
N ALA A 67 0.60 8.02 -21.71
CA ALA A 67 0.40 6.63 -21.27
C ALA A 67 -0.50 6.55 -20.02
N ARG A 68 -0.27 7.40 -19.02
CA ARG A 68 -1.09 7.46 -17.80
C ARG A 68 -2.52 7.94 -18.07
N LEU A 69 -2.75 8.82 -19.04
CA LEU A 69 -4.10 9.22 -19.47
C LEU A 69 -4.86 8.03 -20.06
N TRP A 70 -4.23 7.22 -20.92
CA TRP A 70 -4.88 5.99 -21.43
C TRP A 70 -5.22 5.02 -20.31
N LEU A 71 -4.29 4.79 -19.39
CA LEU A 71 -4.51 3.91 -18.24
C LEU A 71 -5.59 4.46 -17.30
N SER A 72 -5.66 5.79 -17.13
CA SER A 72 -6.71 6.42 -16.34
C SER A 72 -8.09 6.25 -16.98
N GLY A 73 -8.18 6.38 -18.32
CA GLY A 73 -9.42 6.06 -19.04
C GLY A 73 -9.83 4.60 -18.89
N ALA A 74 -8.87 3.67 -19.02
CA ALA A 74 -9.12 2.24 -18.80
C ALA A 74 -9.52 1.95 -17.35
N ALA A 75 -8.83 2.55 -16.36
CA ALA A 75 -9.16 2.40 -14.95
C ALA A 75 -10.56 2.92 -14.61
N LEU A 76 -10.95 4.07 -15.19
CA LEU A 76 -12.30 4.60 -15.03
C LEU A 76 -13.35 3.67 -15.64
N ALA A 77 -13.10 3.14 -16.82
CA ALA A 77 -13.99 2.16 -17.45
C ALA A 77 -14.16 0.90 -16.58
N VAL A 78 -13.05 0.37 -16.05
CA VAL A 78 -13.07 -0.75 -15.09
C VAL A 78 -13.87 -0.38 -13.84
N LEU A 79 -13.68 0.82 -13.28
CA LEU A 79 -14.44 1.27 -12.10
C LEU A 79 -15.95 1.33 -12.38
N VAL A 80 -16.35 1.86 -13.54
CA VAL A 80 -17.77 1.90 -13.93
C VAL A 80 -18.36 0.49 -14.04
N ILE A 81 -17.64 -0.44 -14.68
CA ILE A 81 -18.06 -1.84 -14.77
C ILE A 81 -18.17 -2.48 -13.38
N LEU A 82 -17.18 -2.32 -12.53
CA LEU A 82 -17.20 -2.83 -11.16
C LEU A 82 -18.33 -2.22 -10.33
N THR A 83 -18.62 -0.92 -10.51
CA THR A 83 -19.72 -0.24 -9.82
C THR A 83 -21.08 -0.79 -10.24
N ALA A 84 -21.24 -1.20 -11.48
CA ALA A 84 -22.46 -1.86 -11.95
C ALA A 84 -22.56 -3.32 -11.50
N ALA A 85 -21.42 -4.04 -11.41
CA ALA A 85 -21.38 -5.47 -11.14
C ALA A 85 -21.43 -5.82 -9.64
N LEU A 86 -20.76 -5.02 -8.79
CA LEU A 86 -20.58 -5.35 -7.37
C LEU A 86 -21.63 -4.68 -6.48
N PRO A 87 -22.37 -5.44 -5.66
CA PRO A 87 -23.48 -4.90 -4.85
C PRO A 87 -23.07 -3.76 -3.93
N ILE A 88 -21.90 -3.84 -3.27
CA ILE A 88 -21.39 -2.82 -2.35
C ILE A 88 -21.13 -1.49 -3.09
N LEU A 89 -20.53 -1.56 -4.29
CA LEU A 89 -20.27 -0.36 -5.10
C LEU A 89 -21.55 0.19 -5.71
N ARG A 90 -22.45 -0.71 -6.15
CA ARG A 90 -23.76 -0.35 -6.69
C ARG A 90 -24.65 0.36 -5.68
N ALA A 91 -24.53 0.03 -4.40
CA ALA A 91 -25.28 0.70 -3.32
C ALA A 91 -24.85 2.17 -3.14
N ARG A 92 -23.60 2.52 -3.47
CA ARG A 92 -23.06 3.87 -3.32
C ARG A 92 -22.19 4.27 -4.53
N PRO A 93 -22.78 4.38 -5.74
CA PRO A 93 -22.02 4.59 -6.98
C PRO A 93 -21.24 5.91 -6.98
N LEU A 94 -21.83 6.98 -6.44
CA LEU A 94 -21.17 8.29 -6.36
C LEU A 94 -19.93 8.25 -5.47
N LEU A 95 -19.97 7.50 -4.36
CA LEU A 95 -18.78 7.33 -3.51
C LEU A 95 -17.62 6.68 -4.28
N ALA A 96 -17.90 5.63 -5.06
CA ALA A 96 -16.90 4.96 -5.87
C ALA A 96 -16.33 5.87 -6.97
N LEU A 97 -17.18 6.55 -7.73
CA LEU A 97 -16.77 7.43 -8.84
C LEU A 97 -16.00 8.66 -8.35
N LEU A 98 -16.47 9.33 -7.29
CA LEU A 98 -15.77 10.48 -6.72
C LEU A 98 -14.42 10.09 -6.12
N SER A 99 -14.28 8.86 -5.59
CA SER A 99 -13.00 8.37 -5.06
C SER A 99 -11.94 8.16 -6.14
N PHE A 100 -12.30 8.18 -7.42
CA PHE A 100 -11.34 8.14 -8.52
C PHE A 100 -10.70 9.50 -8.83
N LEU A 101 -11.34 10.62 -8.46
CA LEU A 101 -10.81 11.96 -8.74
C LEU A 101 -9.41 12.20 -8.16
N PRO A 102 -9.10 11.84 -6.89
CA PRO A 102 -7.75 11.92 -6.38
C PRO A 102 -6.75 11.13 -7.22
N VAL A 103 -7.12 9.91 -7.69
CA VAL A 103 -6.26 9.08 -8.55
C VAL A 103 -5.95 9.78 -9.86
N PHE A 104 -6.96 10.35 -10.51
CA PHE A 104 -6.78 11.13 -11.73
C PHE A 104 -5.83 12.32 -11.52
N LEU A 105 -5.92 13.02 -10.40
CA LEU A 105 -5.05 14.15 -10.08
C LEU A 105 -3.59 13.72 -9.87
N THR A 106 -3.32 12.47 -9.47
CA THR A 106 -1.92 11.99 -9.31
C THR A 106 -1.15 11.96 -10.62
N LEU A 107 -1.82 11.96 -11.79
CA LEU A 107 -1.18 12.06 -13.09
C LEU A 107 -0.27 13.31 -13.18
N PHE A 108 -0.67 14.39 -12.54
CA PHE A 108 -0.04 15.69 -12.60
C PHE A 108 0.96 15.96 -11.47
N LEU A 109 1.24 14.97 -10.61
CA LEU A 109 2.24 15.10 -9.55
C LEU A 109 3.67 14.88 -10.04
N PHE A 110 3.86 14.09 -11.11
CA PHE A 110 5.15 13.79 -11.75
C PHE A 110 6.22 13.32 -10.77
N ASP A 111 5.87 12.46 -9.82
CA ASP A 111 6.80 12.00 -8.77
C ASP A 111 8.06 11.33 -9.32
N PHE A 112 7.98 10.66 -10.49
CA PHE A 112 9.14 10.09 -11.17
C PHE A 112 10.17 11.15 -11.58
N LEU A 113 9.73 12.37 -11.97
CA LEU A 113 10.60 13.49 -12.30
C LEU A 113 11.38 13.97 -11.07
N PHE A 114 10.66 14.24 -9.98
CA PHE A 114 11.29 14.74 -8.75
C PHE A 114 12.21 13.71 -8.11
N ARG A 115 11.88 12.41 -8.20
CA ARG A 115 12.79 11.32 -7.80
C ARG A 115 14.05 11.29 -8.66
N GLY A 116 13.92 11.36 -9.98
CA GLY A 116 15.05 11.37 -10.92
C GLY A 116 15.97 12.58 -10.77
N LEU A 117 15.42 13.72 -10.33
CA LEU A 117 16.17 14.93 -10.01
C LEU A 117 16.64 14.99 -8.55
N GLU A 118 16.41 13.92 -7.74
CA GLU A 118 16.79 13.82 -6.32
C GLU A 118 16.13 14.89 -5.43
N ARG A 119 14.94 15.39 -5.81
CA ARG A 119 14.17 16.39 -5.04
C ARG A 119 13.08 15.70 -4.20
N MET A 120 13.50 14.83 -3.28
CA MET A 120 12.56 14.04 -2.45
C MET A 120 11.77 14.91 -1.48
N GLU A 121 12.33 16.05 -1.05
CA GLU A 121 11.66 17.02 -0.19
C GLU A 121 10.38 17.58 -0.82
N ALA A 122 10.37 17.78 -2.14
CA ALA A 122 9.19 18.25 -2.87
C ALA A 122 8.06 17.23 -2.84
N ILE A 123 8.37 15.94 -2.95
CA ILE A 123 7.39 14.84 -2.85
C ILE A 123 6.87 14.75 -1.42
N ALA A 124 7.77 14.78 -0.42
CA ALA A 124 7.40 14.67 0.99
C ALA A 124 6.49 15.84 1.43
N MET A 125 6.85 17.08 1.07
CA MET A 125 6.07 18.27 1.39
C MET A 125 4.64 18.16 0.81
N ARG A 126 4.52 17.82 -0.47
CA ARG A 126 3.21 17.66 -1.13
C ARG A 126 2.37 16.57 -0.49
N PHE A 127 2.98 15.43 -0.14
CA PHE A 127 2.30 14.34 0.54
C PHE A 127 1.74 14.79 1.90
N VAL A 128 2.56 15.49 2.69
CA VAL A 128 2.12 16.01 4.00
C VAL A 128 0.99 17.01 3.86
N VAL A 129 1.10 17.96 2.92
CA VAL A 129 0.06 18.98 2.67
C VAL A 129 -1.24 18.32 2.20
N MET A 130 -1.16 17.45 1.20
CA MET A 130 -2.31 16.73 0.64
C MET A 130 -3.06 15.94 1.72
N ARG A 131 -2.34 15.12 2.48
CA ARG A 131 -2.93 14.29 3.53
C ARG A 131 -3.33 15.10 4.76
N GLY A 132 -2.57 16.14 5.09
CA GLY A 132 -2.86 17.05 6.20
C GLY A 132 -4.18 17.80 5.99
N ILE A 133 -4.39 18.38 4.80
CA ILE A 133 -5.63 19.08 4.45
C ILE A 133 -6.82 18.12 4.52
N SER A 134 -6.76 16.96 3.83
CA SER A 134 -7.85 15.99 3.83
C SER A 134 -8.16 15.53 5.27
N THR A 135 -7.14 15.20 6.07
CA THR A 135 -7.30 14.77 7.46
C THR A 135 -7.91 15.86 8.34
N ALA A 136 -7.39 17.08 8.30
CA ALA A 136 -7.90 18.19 9.12
C ALA A 136 -9.37 18.51 8.78
N LEU A 137 -9.70 18.61 7.50
CA LEU A 137 -11.05 18.87 7.06
C LEU A 137 -12.01 17.72 7.36
N THR A 138 -11.55 16.47 7.38
CA THR A 138 -12.37 15.32 7.80
C THR A 138 -12.97 15.52 9.19
N PHE A 139 -12.20 16.02 10.16
CA PHE A 139 -12.70 16.29 11.52
C PHE A 139 -13.71 17.43 11.59
N VAL A 140 -13.64 18.37 10.65
CA VAL A 140 -14.47 19.57 10.65
C VAL A 140 -15.77 19.36 9.88
N VAL A 141 -15.76 18.51 8.85
CA VAL A 141 -16.85 18.45 7.86
C VAL A 141 -17.67 17.17 7.95
N ILE A 142 -17.08 16.04 8.38
CA ILE A 142 -17.78 14.76 8.41
C ILE A 142 -18.42 14.54 9.78
N HIS A 143 -19.75 14.57 9.87
CA HIS A 143 -20.48 14.40 11.14
C HIS A 143 -21.51 13.28 11.11
N SER A 144 -21.83 12.76 9.92
CA SER A 144 -22.86 11.74 9.74
C SER A 144 -22.64 10.91 8.46
N ASP A 145 -23.44 9.85 8.29
CA ASP A 145 -23.45 9.05 7.06
C ASP A 145 -23.83 9.87 5.81
N ALA A 146 -24.58 10.96 5.97
CA ALA A 146 -24.94 11.85 4.86
C ALA A 146 -23.70 12.54 4.25
N ASP A 147 -22.65 12.72 5.06
CA ASP A 147 -21.43 13.43 4.67
C ASP A 147 -20.40 12.50 4.00
N VAL A 148 -20.70 11.21 3.82
CA VAL A 148 -19.74 10.22 3.31
C VAL A 148 -19.15 10.60 1.95
N LEU A 149 -19.92 11.27 1.08
CA LEU A 149 -19.44 11.73 -0.23
C LEU A 149 -18.39 12.85 -0.13
N LEU A 150 -18.34 13.54 1.00
CA LEU A 150 -17.33 14.56 1.24
C LEU A 150 -15.94 13.96 1.46
N ILE A 151 -15.83 12.70 1.91
CA ILE A 151 -14.51 12.02 2.09
C ILE A 151 -13.69 12.06 0.81
N PRO A 152 -14.15 11.54 -0.34
CA PRO A 152 -13.39 11.62 -1.58
C PRO A 152 -13.23 13.05 -2.11
N LEU A 153 -14.15 13.95 -1.82
CA LEU A 153 -14.02 15.36 -2.20
C LEU A 153 -12.91 16.06 -1.41
N LEU A 154 -12.77 15.77 -0.13
CA LEU A 154 -11.67 16.27 0.70
C LEU A 154 -10.32 15.71 0.25
N ASP A 155 -10.25 14.41 -0.09
CA ASP A 155 -9.06 13.81 -0.69
C ASP A 155 -8.73 14.45 -2.05
N THR A 156 -9.76 14.80 -2.85
CA THR A 156 -9.61 15.51 -4.13
C THR A 156 -9.08 16.93 -3.91
N LEU A 157 -9.62 17.66 -2.94
CA LEU A 157 -9.14 19.01 -2.59
C LEU A 157 -7.67 18.99 -2.18
N GLY A 158 -7.29 18.05 -1.30
CA GLY A 158 -5.89 17.87 -0.92
C GLY A 158 -4.99 17.56 -2.13
N SER A 159 -5.43 16.66 -3.03
CA SER A 159 -4.71 16.32 -4.26
C SER A 159 -4.60 17.50 -5.21
N LEU A 160 -5.66 18.33 -5.33
CA LEU A 160 -5.63 19.54 -6.15
C LEU A 160 -4.60 20.54 -5.63
N VAL A 161 -4.55 20.78 -4.32
CA VAL A 161 -3.52 21.64 -3.70
C VAL A 161 -2.12 21.09 -3.99
N ALA A 162 -1.92 19.77 -3.88
CA ALA A 162 -0.63 19.15 -4.22
C ALA A 162 -0.24 19.37 -5.69
N VAL A 163 -1.20 19.27 -6.63
CA VAL A 163 -0.97 19.57 -8.06
C VAL A 163 -0.62 21.04 -8.26
N LEU A 164 -1.32 21.97 -7.58
CA LEU A 164 -0.99 23.40 -7.66
C LEU A 164 0.43 23.68 -7.16
N MET A 165 0.93 22.95 -6.16
CA MET A 165 2.32 23.06 -5.69
C MET A 165 3.35 22.59 -6.72
N VAL A 166 2.99 21.78 -7.72
CA VAL A 166 3.88 21.37 -8.81
C VAL A 166 4.19 22.54 -9.75
N VAL A 167 3.26 23.43 -9.98
CA VAL A 167 3.39 24.53 -10.96
C VAL A 167 4.63 25.42 -10.70
N PRO A 168 4.85 25.96 -9.49
CA PRO A 168 6.04 26.75 -9.22
C PRO A 168 7.34 25.91 -9.30
N GLN A 169 7.28 24.63 -8.96
CA GLN A 169 8.42 23.73 -9.07
C GLN A 169 8.87 23.53 -10.53
N PHE A 170 7.91 23.36 -11.45
CA PHE A 170 8.19 23.29 -12.90
C PHE A 170 8.80 24.59 -13.43
N LYS A 171 8.28 25.76 -12.99
CA LYS A 171 8.85 27.06 -13.34
C LYS A 171 10.31 27.18 -12.86
N GLN A 172 10.62 26.76 -11.65
CA GLN A 172 12.00 26.76 -11.10
C GLN A 172 12.94 25.86 -11.90
N LEU A 173 12.45 24.69 -12.38
CA LEU A 173 13.22 23.78 -13.21
C LEU A 173 13.39 24.28 -14.65
N GLY A 174 12.55 25.24 -15.06
CA GLY A 174 12.48 25.70 -16.44
C GLY A 174 11.98 24.64 -17.41
N LEU A 175 11.12 23.72 -16.93
CA LEU A 175 10.53 22.64 -17.70
C LEU A 175 9.08 22.99 -18.09
N ARG A 176 8.65 22.49 -19.23
CA ARG A 176 7.27 22.63 -19.72
C ARG A 176 6.59 21.29 -19.84
N VAL A 177 5.36 21.21 -19.36
CA VAL A 177 4.52 20.02 -19.57
C VAL A 177 3.88 20.14 -20.94
N ARG A 178 4.28 19.25 -21.85
CA ARG A 178 3.67 19.13 -23.18
C ARG A 178 3.18 17.70 -23.34
N LEU A 179 1.89 17.54 -23.60
CA LEU A 179 1.36 16.21 -23.90
C LEU A 179 1.98 15.69 -25.19
N SER A 180 2.56 14.50 -25.14
CA SER A 180 3.06 13.84 -26.33
C SER A 180 1.93 13.50 -27.29
N ARG A 181 2.24 13.51 -28.60
CA ARG A 181 1.35 13.00 -29.66
C ARG A 181 1.88 11.67 -30.22
N ASP A 182 2.99 11.20 -29.72
CA ASP A 182 3.64 9.96 -30.16
C ASP A 182 3.07 8.75 -29.37
N ALA A 183 2.04 8.15 -29.94
CA ALA A 183 1.41 6.96 -29.38
C ALA A 183 2.38 5.76 -29.31
N ALA A 184 3.35 5.66 -30.24
CA ALA A 184 4.32 4.58 -30.25
C ALA A 184 5.33 4.72 -29.10
N ALA A 185 5.78 5.96 -28.81
CA ALA A 185 6.63 6.25 -27.68
C ALA A 185 5.91 5.93 -26.34
N ALA A 186 4.66 6.38 -26.18
CA ALA A 186 3.86 6.06 -24.99
C ALA A 186 3.65 4.55 -24.81
N TRP A 187 3.43 3.81 -25.87
CA TRP A 187 3.31 2.35 -25.84
C TRP A 187 4.63 1.66 -25.47
N ALA A 188 5.77 2.14 -25.98
CA ALA A 188 7.08 1.64 -25.57
C ALA A 188 7.32 1.84 -24.06
N MET A 189 6.98 3.02 -23.52
CA MET A 189 7.05 3.29 -22.08
C MET A 189 6.19 2.32 -21.24
N LEU A 190 5.00 1.95 -21.74
CA LEU A 190 4.16 0.93 -21.08
C LEU A 190 4.83 -0.44 -21.07
N LYS A 191 5.41 -0.89 -22.18
CA LYS A 191 6.12 -2.17 -22.26
C LYS A 191 7.28 -2.22 -21.26
N ASP A 192 8.09 -1.19 -21.21
CA ASP A 192 9.25 -1.10 -20.30
C ASP A 192 8.83 -1.07 -18.83
N SER A 193 7.65 -0.50 -18.54
CA SER A 193 7.11 -0.40 -17.20
C SER A 193 6.37 -1.66 -16.74
N ALA A 194 6.00 -2.57 -17.63
CA ALA A 194 5.14 -3.73 -17.32
C ALA A 194 5.72 -4.66 -16.23
N VAL A 195 7.04 -4.83 -16.19
CA VAL A 195 7.72 -5.63 -15.15
C VAL A 195 7.56 -5.00 -13.78
N TYR A 196 7.68 -3.67 -13.69
CA TYR A 196 7.48 -2.93 -12.45
C TYR A 196 6.02 -2.93 -12.02
N PHE A 197 5.10 -2.83 -12.98
CA PHE A 197 3.67 -2.98 -12.73
C PHE A 197 3.35 -4.35 -12.12
N ALA A 198 3.82 -5.44 -12.73
CA ALA A 198 3.60 -6.79 -12.21
C ALA A 198 4.13 -6.95 -10.77
N SER A 199 5.30 -6.38 -10.49
CA SER A 199 5.88 -6.38 -9.13
C SER A 199 5.02 -5.59 -8.14
N ASN A 200 4.51 -4.42 -8.53
CA ASN A 200 3.64 -3.59 -7.68
C ASN A 200 2.29 -4.27 -7.43
N VAL A 201 1.70 -4.89 -8.45
CA VAL A 201 0.47 -5.69 -8.30
C VAL A 201 0.70 -6.81 -7.29
N ALA A 202 1.79 -7.57 -7.42
CA ALA A 202 2.09 -8.68 -6.52
C ALA A 202 2.24 -8.21 -5.07
N SER A 203 3.00 -7.14 -4.82
CA SER A 203 3.21 -6.64 -3.45
C SER A 203 1.95 -6.04 -2.83
N THR A 204 1.13 -5.32 -3.61
CA THR A 204 -0.12 -4.74 -3.11
C THR A 204 -1.20 -5.79 -2.93
N SER A 205 -1.27 -6.78 -3.82
CA SER A 205 -2.24 -7.89 -3.70
C SER A 205 -2.07 -8.66 -2.41
N PHE A 206 -0.85 -8.74 -1.89
CA PHE A 206 -0.58 -9.38 -0.60
C PHE A 206 -1.39 -8.76 0.56
N SER A 207 -1.67 -7.46 0.52
CA SER A 207 -2.43 -6.75 1.55
C SER A 207 -3.88 -6.47 1.16
N ALA A 208 -4.15 -6.03 -0.06
CA ALA A 208 -5.45 -5.51 -0.47
C ALA A 208 -6.41 -6.58 -1.04
N LEU A 209 -5.90 -7.73 -1.53
CA LEU A 209 -6.72 -8.79 -2.12
C LEU A 209 -7.77 -9.34 -1.15
N ASN A 210 -7.40 -9.50 0.12
CA ASN A 210 -8.33 -9.98 1.14
C ASN A 210 -9.55 -9.07 1.26
N THR A 211 -9.34 -7.74 1.31
CA THR A 211 -10.44 -6.77 1.44
C THR A 211 -11.37 -6.81 0.22
N LEU A 212 -10.83 -6.98 -0.98
CA LEU A 212 -11.64 -7.10 -2.19
C LEU A 212 -12.52 -8.33 -2.17
N LEU A 213 -11.95 -9.52 -1.86
CA LEU A 213 -12.72 -10.77 -1.82
C LEU A 213 -13.74 -10.78 -0.68
N LEU A 214 -13.36 -10.23 0.50
CA LEU A 214 -14.30 -10.09 1.62
C LEU A 214 -15.53 -9.26 1.23
N GLY A 215 -15.34 -8.15 0.52
CA GLY A 215 -16.46 -7.30 0.11
C GLY A 215 -17.32 -7.87 -1.03
N ILE A 216 -16.83 -8.88 -1.78
CA ILE A 216 -17.64 -9.58 -2.78
C ILE A 216 -18.55 -10.62 -2.09
N ILE A 217 -18.10 -11.24 -1.00
CA ILE A 217 -18.69 -12.45 -0.44
C ILE A 217 -19.41 -12.20 0.88
N LEU A 218 -18.87 -11.30 1.69
CA LEU A 218 -19.36 -11.00 3.04
C LEU A 218 -20.13 -9.68 3.09
N THR A 219 -20.69 -9.38 4.27
CA THR A 219 -21.45 -8.16 4.50
C THR A 219 -20.55 -6.93 4.61
N THR A 220 -21.12 -5.76 4.34
CA THR A 220 -20.42 -4.48 4.47
C THR A 220 -19.93 -4.22 5.90
N GLN A 221 -20.70 -4.69 6.92
CA GLN A 221 -20.28 -4.60 8.33
C GLN A 221 -19.04 -5.45 8.62
N GLU A 222 -18.94 -6.64 8.03
CA GLU A 222 -17.78 -7.51 8.16
C GLU A 222 -16.54 -6.88 7.50
N VAL A 223 -16.72 -6.22 6.35
CA VAL A 223 -15.65 -5.42 5.72
C VAL A 223 -15.22 -4.26 6.63
N ALA A 224 -16.13 -3.62 7.35
CA ALA A 224 -15.80 -2.59 8.32
C ALA A 224 -14.95 -3.14 9.48
N TYR A 225 -15.33 -4.30 10.04
CA TYR A 225 -14.53 -4.97 11.09
C TYR A 225 -13.13 -5.32 10.59
N TRP A 226 -13.03 -5.88 9.39
CA TRP A 226 -11.75 -6.16 8.74
C TRP A 226 -10.91 -4.90 8.55
N GLY A 227 -11.50 -3.82 8.06
CA GLY A 227 -10.83 -2.54 7.83
C GLY A 227 -10.19 -1.97 9.09
N VAL A 228 -10.90 -2.00 10.23
CA VAL A 228 -10.36 -1.56 11.52
C VAL A 228 -9.19 -2.44 11.95
N CYS A 229 -9.32 -3.77 11.84
CA CYS A 229 -8.26 -4.71 12.19
C CYS A 229 -6.99 -4.51 11.34
N ILE A 230 -7.14 -4.39 10.01
CA ILE A 230 -6.00 -4.20 9.10
C ILE A 230 -5.32 -2.85 9.33
N GLN A 231 -6.08 -1.80 9.61
CA GLN A 231 -5.49 -0.49 9.95
C GLN A 231 -4.72 -0.55 11.27
N ALA A 232 -5.21 -1.29 12.28
CA ALA A 232 -4.48 -1.50 13.53
C ALA A 232 -3.18 -2.30 13.29
N VAL A 233 -3.22 -3.35 12.46
CA VAL A 233 -2.03 -4.10 12.04
C VAL A 233 -1.03 -3.20 11.33
N ALA A 234 -1.50 -2.43 10.34
CA ALA A 234 -0.64 -1.51 9.57
C ALA A 234 0.02 -0.45 10.44
N ALA A 235 -0.68 0.02 11.49
CA ALA A 235 -0.14 0.95 12.47
C ALA A 235 1.09 0.41 13.19
N VAL A 236 1.01 -0.83 13.64
CA VAL A 236 2.12 -1.51 14.32
C VAL A 236 3.25 -1.79 13.33
N GLN A 237 2.92 -2.26 12.12
CA GLN A 237 3.92 -2.51 11.07
C GLN A 237 4.68 -1.24 10.66
N ALA A 238 4.04 -0.07 10.70
CA ALA A 238 4.71 1.20 10.42
C ALA A 238 5.84 1.52 11.42
N LEU A 239 5.81 0.96 12.64
CA LEU A 239 6.91 1.07 13.60
C LEU A 239 8.12 0.20 13.24
N TYR A 240 7.93 -0.83 12.42
CA TYR A 240 9.00 -1.75 12.00
C TYR A 240 9.87 -1.14 10.89
N THR A 241 9.27 -0.33 10.03
CA THR A 241 9.94 0.26 8.86
C THR A 241 11.21 1.06 9.23
N PRO A 242 11.20 2.01 10.19
CA PRO A 242 12.40 2.74 10.56
C PRO A 242 13.54 1.83 11.08
N ILE A 243 13.18 0.73 11.76
CA ILE A 243 14.14 -0.24 12.29
C ILE A 243 14.83 -0.98 11.14
N THR A 244 14.03 -1.48 10.20
CA THR A 244 14.55 -2.24 9.04
C THR A 244 15.31 -1.34 8.09
N ASP A 245 14.83 -0.11 7.84
CA ASP A 245 15.46 0.84 6.93
C ASP A 245 16.80 1.34 7.48
N SER A 246 16.91 1.57 8.78
CA SER A 246 18.16 1.97 9.42
C SER A 246 19.23 0.85 9.41
N LEU A 247 18.78 -0.40 9.45
CA LEU A 247 19.67 -1.55 9.43
C LEU A 247 20.24 -1.85 8.04
N TYR A 248 19.47 -1.58 6.97
CA TYR A 248 19.86 -1.92 5.61
C TYR A 248 21.22 -1.36 5.18
N PRO A 249 21.55 -0.04 5.32
CA PRO A 249 22.85 0.49 4.95
C PRO A 249 24.01 -0.13 5.75
N VAL A 250 23.77 -0.41 7.03
CA VAL A 250 24.78 -1.05 7.89
C VAL A 250 25.09 -2.47 7.41
N MET A 251 24.04 -3.23 7.05
CA MET A 251 24.17 -4.59 6.55
C MET A 251 24.84 -4.65 5.18
N VAL A 252 24.54 -3.72 4.28
CA VAL A 252 25.22 -3.61 2.96
C VAL A 252 26.72 -3.40 3.14
N ARG A 253 27.12 -2.60 4.13
CA ARG A 253 28.54 -2.30 4.42
C ARG A 253 29.26 -3.45 5.13
N GLU A 254 28.63 -4.02 6.16
CA GLU A 254 29.31 -5.00 7.04
C GLU A 254 29.08 -6.45 6.60
N ARG A 255 27.94 -6.78 6.03
CA ARG A 255 27.51 -8.13 5.62
C ARG A 255 27.70 -9.21 6.71
N LYS A 256 27.51 -8.82 8.00
CA LYS A 256 27.75 -9.72 9.15
C LYS A 256 26.45 -10.35 9.63
N PHE A 257 26.38 -11.68 9.62
CA PHE A 257 25.24 -12.43 10.14
C PHE A 257 25.06 -12.27 11.66
N SER A 258 26.14 -12.05 12.39
CA SER A 258 26.10 -11.77 13.83
C SER A 258 25.25 -10.55 14.18
N ARG A 259 25.22 -9.53 13.31
CA ARG A 259 24.32 -8.38 13.46
C ARG A 259 22.86 -8.80 13.44
N ILE A 260 22.48 -9.65 12.48
CA ILE A 260 21.11 -10.15 12.37
C ILE A 260 20.75 -10.98 13.61
N LYS A 261 21.65 -11.86 14.05
CA LYS A 261 21.45 -12.63 15.30
C LYS A 261 21.23 -11.71 16.52
N LYS A 262 22.00 -10.61 16.61
CA LYS A 262 21.85 -9.61 17.68
C LYS A 262 20.50 -8.91 17.61
N MET A 263 20.07 -8.49 16.42
CA MET A 263 18.77 -7.87 16.22
C MET A 263 17.61 -8.84 16.55
N VAL A 264 17.71 -10.09 16.10
CA VAL A 264 16.71 -11.11 16.45
C VAL A 264 16.65 -11.33 17.96
N LYS A 265 17.79 -11.48 18.64
CA LYS A 265 17.84 -11.67 20.11
C LYS A 265 17.22 -10.47 20.85
N LEU A 266 17.45 -9.25 20.37
CA LEU A 266 16.93 -8.02 20.98
C LEU A 266 15.43 -7.88 20.76
N PHE A 267 14.96 -8.05 19.52
CA PHE A 267 13.57 -7.76 19.16
C PHE A 267 12.62 -8.94 19.36
N LEU A 268 13.12 -10.19 19.41
CA LEU A 268 12.26 -11.35 19.64
C LEU A 268 11.45 -11.24 20.95
N PRO A 269 12.06 -10.99 22.13
CA PRO A 269 11.30 -10.85 23.36
C PRO A 269 10.39 -9.59 23.33
N LEU A 270 10.83 -8.50 22.72
CA LEU A 270 10.07 -7.26 22.64
C LEU A 270 8.81 -7.44 21.77
N VAL A 271 8.97 -8.02 20.59
CA VAL A 271 7.84 -8.27 19.65
C VAL A 271 6.89 -9.31 20.24
N LEU A 272 7.43 -10.36 20.90
CA LEU A 272 6.61 -11.36 21.57
C LEU A 272 5.80 -10.75 22.72
N ALA A 273 6.44 -9.95 23.57
CA ALA A 273 5.76 -9.22 24.64
C ALA A 273 4.68 -8.27 24.09
N GLY A 274 4.98 -7.55 23.00
CA GLY A 274 4.02 -6.71 22.29
C GLY A 274 2.83 -7.51 21.74
N CYS A 275 3.05 -8.68 21.18
CA CYS A 275 1.99 -9.57 20.71
C CYS A 275 1.11 -10.11 21.87
N ILE A 276 1.74 -10.50 22.99
CA ILE A 276 1.03 -10.92 24.19
C ILE A 276 0.19 -9.77 24.74
N ALA A 277 0.76 -8.58 24.87
CA ALA A 277 0.02 -7.38 25.29
C ALA A 277 -1.13 -7.07 24.33
N ALA A 278 -0.90 -7.13 23.01
CA ALA A 278 -1.93 -6.92 21.99
C ALA A 278 -3.07 -7.95 22.10
N TYR A 279 -2.77 -9.20 22.46
CA TYR A 279 -3.78 -10.24 22.64
C TYR A 279 -4.71 -9.94 23.81
N PHE A 280 -4.15 -9.60 24.98
CA PHE A 280 -4.94 -9.29 26.16
C PHE A 280 -5.64 -7.94 26.07
N LEU A 281 -5.01 -6.95 25.42
CA LEU A 281 -5.56 -5.61 25.24
C LEU A 281 -6.39 -5.47 23.94
N ALA A 282 -6.65 -6.55 23.20
CA ALA A 282 -7.36 -6.51 21.94
C ALA A 282 -8.74 -5.84 22.03
N ASP A 283 -9.53 -6.19 23.05
CA ASP A 283 -10.85 -5.59 23.25
C ASP A 283 -10.75 -4.09 23.54
N PHE A 284 -9.85 -3.71 24.42
CA PHE A 284 -9.60 -2.30 24.77
C PHE A 284 -9.07 -1.53 23.54
N GLY A 285 -8.07 -2.06 22.84
CA GLY A 285 -7.46 -1.42 21.67
C GLY A 285 -8.46 -1.24 20.53
N ILE A 286 -9.23 -2.28 20.19
CA ILE A 286 -10.26 -2.20 19.14
C ILE A 286 -11.39 -1.26 19.56
N MET A 287 -11.80 -1.27 20.84
CA MET A 287 -12.81 -0.34 21.33
C MET A 287 -12.31 1.12 21.34
N LEU A 288 -11.03 1.33 21.61
CA LEU A 288 -10.41 2.66 21.55
C LEU A 288 -10.40 3.20 20.12
N ILE A 289 -10.05 2.34 19.14
CA ILE A 289 -9.93 2.71 17.72
C ILE A 289 -11.30 2.73 17.04
N GLY A 290 -12.12 1.68 17.20
CA GLY A 290 -13.39 1.49 16.49
C GLY A 290 -14.63 1.95 17.26
N GLY A 291 -14.53 2.17 18.57
CA GLY A 291 -15.67 2.41 19.45
C GLY A 291 -16.40 1.13 19.86
N LYS A 292 -17.41 1.28 20.73
CA LYS A 292 -18.17 0.13 21.30
C LYS A 292 -18.81 -0.78 20.24
N GLY A 293 -19.22 -0.22 19.11
CA GLY A 293 -19.84 -0.97 18.01
C GLY A 293 -18.92 -1.98 17.32
N TYR A 294 -17.60 -1.86 17.48
CA TYR A 294 -16.60 -2.72 16.85
C TYR A 294 -16.05 -3.83 17.74
N ALA A 295 -16.64 -4.07 18.92
CA ALA A 295 -16.23 -5.15 19.82
C ALA A 295 -16.04 -6.52 19.13
N PRO A 296 -16.89 -6.98 18.18
CA PRO A 296 -16.67 -8.23 17.45
C PRO A 296 -15.35 -8.29 16.67
N ALA A 297 -14.82 -7.14 16.24
CA ALA A 297 -13.55 -7.07 15.51
C ALA A 297 -12.34 -7.46 16.40
N ALA A 298 -12.44 -7.35 17.71
CA ALA A 298 -11.37 -7.77 18.62
C ALA A 298 -11.04 -9.27 18.51
N ARG A 299 -12.06 -10.11 18.29
CA ARG A 299 -11.86 -11.53 18.01
C ARG A 299 -11.06 -11.74 16.72
N ILE A 300 -11.39 -11.01 15.66
CA ILE A 300 -10.70 -11.08 14.36
C ILE A 300 -9.26 -10.58 14.52
N PHE A 301 -9.06 -9.49 15.25
CA PHE A 301 -7.74 -8.92 15.51
C PHE A 301 -6.82 -9.92 16.23
N ARG A 302 -7.36 -10.70 17.20
CA ARG A 302 -6.57 -11.76 17.87
C ARG A 302 -6.02 -12.79 16.89
N TYR A 303 -6.77 -13.17 15.85
CA TYR A 303 -6.28 -14.06 14.80
C TYR A 303 -5.27 -13.40 13.85
N LEU A 304 -5.21 -12.07 13.83
CA LEU A 304 -4.21 -11.31 13.06
C LEU A 304 -2.94 -10.97 13.87
N ILE A 305 -2.90 -11.21 15.18
CA ILE A 305 -1.69 -10.93 15.98
C ILE A 305 -0.46 -11.69 15.48
N PRO A 306 -0.53 -12.97 15.02
CA PRO A 306 0.62 -13.62 14.43
C PRO A 306 1.20 -12.88 13.21
N VAL A 307 0.38 -12.09 12.49
CA VAL A 307 0.87 -11.20 11.42
C VAL A 307 1.88 -10.22 11.98
N LEU A 308 1.61 -9.62 13.14
CA LEU A 308 2.52 -8.66 13.78
C LEU A 308 3.87 -9.30 14.11
N PHE A 309 3.84 -10.52 14.62
CA PHE A 309 5.05 -11.26 14.94
C PHE A 309 5.86 -11.60 13.69
N PHE A 310 5.25 -12.31 12.76
CA PHE A 310 5.96 -12.82 11.59
C PHE A 310 6.36 -11.71 10.61
N SER A 311 5.57 -10.64 10.48
CA SER A 311 5.90 -9.53 9.58
C SER A 311 7.16 -8.79 10.00
N PHE A 312 7.41 -8.60 11.31
CA PHE A 312 8.66 -8.00 11.77
C PHE A 312 9.88 -8.79 11.28
N PHE A 313 9.88 -10.11 11.50
CA PHE A 313 10.99 -10.97 11.07
C PHE A 313 11.02 -11.12 9.55
N ALA A 314 9.88 -11.18 8.89
CA ALA A 314 9.83 -11.19 7.43
C ALA A 314 10.45 -9.91 6.83
N MET A 315 10.15 -8.73 7.38
CA MET A 315 10.77 -7.47 6.97
C MET A 315 12.28 -7.47 7.24
N LEU A 316 12.69 -7.89 8.43
CA LEU A 316 14.10 -7.99 8.82
C LEU A 316 14.90 -8.92 7.91
N PHE A 317 14.36 -10.09 7.57
CA PHE A 317 15.02 -11.11 6.73
C PHE A 317 14.96 -10.77 5.23
N GLY A 318 14.10 -9.84 4.81
CA GLY A 318 13.98 -9.38 3.43
C GLY A 318 15.16 -8.51 2.99
N TRP A 319 14.86 -7.26 2.63
CA TRP A 319 15.85 -6.32 2.11
C TRP A 319 17.04 -6.09 3.04
N PRO A 320 16.87 -5.91 4.38
CA PRO A 320 18.02 -5.70 5.27
C PRO A 320 18.98 -6.89 5.33
N THR A 321 18.51 -8.12 5.12
CA THR A 321 19.36 -9.32 5.23
C THR A 321 19.70 -9.89 3.85
N LEU A 322 18.71 -10.39 3.11
CA LEU A 322 18.93 -10.99 1.78
C LEU A 322 19.35 -9.95 0.74
N GLY A 323 18.73 -8.78 0.74
CA GLY A 323 19.11 -7.68 -0.16
C GLY A 323 20.53 -7.18 0.07
N ALA A 324 21.00 -7.16 1.31
CA ALA A 324 22.35 -6.72 1.67
C ALA A 324 23.47 -7.65 1.18
N ILE A 325 23.16 -8.91 0.91
CA ILE A 325 24.10 -9.91 0.35
C ILE A 325 23.85 -10.16 -1.15
N ASP A 326 23.21 -9.18 -1.84
CA ASP A 326 22.89 -9.21 -3.28
C ASP A 326 21.90 -10.32 -3.70
N ARG A 327 21.09 -10.83 -2.75
CA ARG A 327 20.04 -11.85 -2.99
C ARG A 327 18.65 -11.21 -3.16
N ASN A 328 18.58 -10.21 -4.04
CA ASN A 328 17.35 -9.48 -4.34
C ASN A 328 16.28 -10.36 -5.00
N ALA A 329 16.71 -11.30 -5.84
CA ALA A 329 15.82 -12.23 -6.52
C ALA A 329 15.09 -13.15 -5.52
N GLU A 330 15.80 -13.66 -4.52
CA GLU A 330 15.25 -14.51 -3.46
C GLU A 330 14.25 -13.75 -2.58
N THR A 331 14.54 -12.47 -2.29
CA THR A 331 13.60 -11.60 -1.58
C THR A 331 12.29 -11.41 -2.36
N SER A 332 12.40 -11.18 -3.67
CA SER A 332 11.23 -11.03 -4.54
C SER A 332 10.47 -12.35 -4.72
N ARG A 333 11.17 -13.45 -4.98
CA ARG A 333 10.57 -14.80 -5.13
C ARG A 333 9.83 -15.22 -3.86
N SER A 334 10.38 -14.95 -2.66
CA SER A 334 9.69 -15.25 -1.40
C SER A 334 8.34 -14.57 -1.30
N THR A 335 8.24 -13.31 -1.73
CA THR A 335 6.98 -12.56 -1.76
C THR A 335 5.98 -13.16 -2.76
N VAL A 336 6.46 -13.55 -3.95
CA VAL A 336 5.60 -14.19 -4.97
C VAL A 336 5.08 -15.55 -4.46
N TYR A 337 5.92 -16.38 -3.85
CA TYR A 337 5.48 -17.67 -3.29
C TYR A 337 4.46 -17.49 -2.16
N ALA A 338 4.68 -16.52 -1.27
CA ALA A 338 3.71 -16.22 -0.22
C ALA A 338 2.39 -15.70 -0.79
N LEU A 339 2.43 -14.86 -1.85
CA LEU A 339 1.22 -14.43 -2.55
C LEU A 339 0.50 -15.60 -3.21
N SER A 340 1.22 -16.49 -3.89
CA SER A 340 0.63 -17.70 -4.49
C SER A 340 -0.04 -18.57 -3.42
N PHE A 341 0.61 -18.76 -2.27
CA PHE A 341 0.03 -19.47 -1.14
C PHE A 341 -1.26 -18.80 -0.64
N GLN A 342 -1.25 -17.46 -0.50
CA GLN A 342 -2.44 -16.69 -0.09
C GLN A 342 -3.59 -16.85 -1.08
N VAL A 343 -3.32 -16.75 -2.39
CA VAL A 343 -4.34 -16.89 -3.45
C VAL A 343 -4.91 -18.31 -3.44
N LEU A 344 -4.06 -19.33 -3.41
CA LEU A 344 -4.50 -20.72 -3.35
C LEU A 344 -5.32 -21.01 -2.09
N GLY A 345 -4.91 -20.46 -0.95
CA GLY A 345 -5.66 -20.58 0.30
C GLY A 345 -7.03 -19.91 0.22
N LEU A 346 -7.12 -18.72 -0.37
CA LEU A 346 -8.40 -18.05 -0.58
C LEU A 346 -9.32 -18.85 -1.52
N LEU A 347 -8.79 -19.39 -2.61
CA LEU A 347 -9.53 -20.27 -3.52
C LEU A 347 -10.01 -21.52 -2.80
N ALA A 348 -9.17 -22.16 -1.97
CA ALA A 348 -9.55 -23.32 -1.18
C ALA A 348 -10.70 -23.00 -0.20
N LEU A 349 -10.62 -21.85 0.51
CA LEU A 349 -11.71 -21.41 1.39
C LEU A 349 -13.02 -21.17 0.62
N LEU A 350 -12.95 -20.65 -0.59
CA LEU A 350 -14.12 -20.44 -1.45
C LEU A 350 -14.71 -21.77 -1.92
N CYS A 351 -13.88 -22.69 -2.42
CA CYS A 351 -14.33 -24.00 -2.93
C CYS A 351 -14.91 -24.90 -1.83
N THR A 352 -14.39 -24.78 -0.60
CA THR A 352 -14.86 -25.59 0.54
C THR A 352 -16.06 -24.99 1.27
N GLY A 353 -16.47 -23.76 0.93
CA GLY A 353 -17.58 -23.07 1.59
C GLY A 353 -17.25 -22.53 3.01
N TYR A 354 -16.02 -22.67 3.49
CA TYR A 354 -15.58 -22.18 4.80
C TYR A 354 -15.08 -20.73 4.79
N TYR A 355 -15.51 -19.94 3.81
CA TYR A 355 -15.08 -18.53 3.70
C TYR A 355 -15.73 -17.68 4.79
N SER A 356 -14.91 -17.17 5.70
CA SER A 356 -15.33 -16.30 6.80
C SER A 356 -14.20 -15.33 7.17
N LEU A 357 -14.55 -14.24 7.89
CA LEU A 357 -13.54 -13.28 8.39
C LEU A 357 -12.44 -13.96 9.20
N VAL A 358 -12.81 -14.91 10.06
CA VAL A 358 -11.86 -15.64 10.90
C VAL A 358 -10.94 -16.51 10.05
N ALA A 359 -11.49 -17.24 9.07
CA ALA A 359 -10.71 -18.09 8.18
C ALA A 359 -9.71 -17.27 7.35
N VAL A 360 -10.12 -16.11 6.83
CA VAL A 360 -9.25 -15.19 6.09
C VAL A 360 -8.17 -14.59 7.01
N ALA A 361 -8.50 -14.26 8.27
CA ALA A 361 -7.52 -13.75 9.23
C ALA A 361 -6.46 -14.82 9.59
N ILE A 362 -6.88 -16.07 9.79
CA ILE A 362 -5.97 -17.20 10.02
C ILE A 362 -5.09 -17.41 8.78
N LEU A 363 -5.68 -17.48 7.59
CA LEU A 363 -4.92 -17.64 6.35
C LEU A 363 -3.89 -16.53 6.17
N ARG A 364 -4.26 -15.27 6.45
CA ARG A 364 -3.33 -14.12 6.40
C ARG A 364 -2.16 -14.29 7.36
N SER A 365 -2.43 -14.78 8.56
CA SER A 365 -1.40 -15.05 9.58
C SER A 365 -0.47 -16.18 9.17
N VAL A 366 -1.02 -17.27 8.64
CA VAL A 366 -0.24 -18.40 8.11
C VAL A 366 0.62 -17.97 6.91
N THR A 367 0.07 -17.15 6.02
CA THR A 367 0.81 -16.62 4.86
C THR A 367 2.02 -15.80 5.30
N GLU A 368 1.89 -14.98 6.33
CA GLU A 368 3.02 -14.19 6.86
C GLU A 368 4.09 -15.11 7.50
N ALA A 369 3.65 -16.16 8.18
CA ALA A 369 4.55 -17.18 8.72
C ALA A 369 5.31 -17.94 7.59
N VAL A 370 4.61 -18.29 6.51
CA VAL A 370 5.20 -18.89 5.31
C VAL A 370 6.24 -17.96 4.68
N LEU A 371 5.92 -16.66 4.51
CA LEU A 371 6.87 -15.68 4.00
C LEU A 371 8.13 -15.60 4.85
N CYS A 372 7.96 -15.52 6.17
CA CYS A 372 9.07 -15.51 7.12
C CYS A 372 9.92 -16.79 7.03
N GLY A 373 9.27 -17.96 6.95
CA GLY A 373 9.92 -19.27 6.82
C GLY A 373 10.74 -19.40 5.53
N ILE A 374 10.18 -18.99 4.38
CA ILE A 374 10.88 -19.00 3.09
C ILE A 374 12.12 -18.10 3.13
N ARG A 375 12.01 -16.88 3.69
CA ARG A 375 13.15 -15.97 3.83
C ARG A 375 14.22 -16.54 4.75
N MET A 376 13.84 -17.17 5.85
CA MET A 376 14.77 -17.84 6.75
C MET A 376 15.46 -19.05 6.08
N PHE A 377 14.75 -19.80 5.24
CA PHE A 377 15.33 -20.87 4.42
C PHE A 377 16.40 -20.30 3.46
N TYR A 378 16.10 -19.25 2.70
CA TYR A 378 17.07 -18.61 1.81
C TYR A 378 18.29 -18.03 2.54
N ILE A 379 18.12 -17.51 3.75
CA ILE A 379 19.25 -17.05 4.58
C ILE A 379 20.15 -18.23 4.95
N ARG A 380 19.58 -19.36 5.35
CA ARG A 380 20.35 -20.57 5.70
C ARG A 380 21.11 -21.12 4.50
N GLU A 381 20.49 -21.16 3.33
CA GLU A 381 21.12 -21.60 2.08
C GLU A 381 22.30 -20.70 1.68
N ASN A 382 22.18 -19.39 1.92
CA ASN A 382 23.17 -18.38 1.56
C ASN A 382 24.03 -17.93 2.76
N ILE A 383 24.10 -18.70 3.84
CA ILE A 383 24.78 -18.29 5.07
C ILE A 383 26.26 -17.97 4.88
N ARG A 384 26.93 -18.66 3.94
CA ARG A 384 28.34 -18.44 3.59
C ARG A 384 28.59 -17.12 2.84
N SER A 385 27.55 -16.45 2.37
CA SER A 385 27.66 -15.12 1.74
C SER A 385 27.83 -13.99 2.75
N PHE A 386 27.73 -14.29 4.05
CA PHE A 386 28.01 -13.31 5.10
C PHE A 386 29.48 -13.31 5.48
N ALA A 387 30.03 -12.11 5.72
CA ALA A 387 31.47 -11.91 5.95
C ALA A 387 32.02 -12.60 7.22
N ASP A 388 31.15 -12.93 8.19
CA ASP A 388 31.49 -13.57 9.45
C ASP A 388 31.15 -15.07 9.50
N MET A 389 30.78 -15.66 8.37
CA MET A 389 30.34 -17.06 8.25
C MET A 389 31.05 -17.81 7.10
N GLY A 390 31.91 -17.10 6.33
CA GLY A 390 32.72 -17.65 5.24
C GLY A 390 34.06 -18.16 5.70
#